data_340838c00653537703cc0646d235edf4
#
_entry.id   340838c00653537703cc0646d235edf4
#
_cell.length_a   1.000
_cell.length_b   1.000
_cell.length_c   1.000
_cell.angle_alpha   90.00
_cell.angle_beta   90.00
_cell.angle_gamma   90.00
#
_symmetry.space_group_name_H-M   'P 1'
#
loop_
_entity.id
_entity.type
_entity.pdbx_description
1 polymer ?
#
loop_
_entity_poly.entity_id
_entity_poly.type
_entity_poly.pdbx_seq_one_letter_code
_entity_poly.pdbx_strand_id
1 'polypeptide(L)'
;MTRSILKSALAGAMLLGVATAAFAATGEYDNMCTMGLALGKDVKTDCSINATLQGKMYCFGNEEAKTMFMKDPEGNLAKAQAHYSSRK
;
A
#
# COMPACT_ATOMS: atom_id res chain seq x y z
N MET A 1 32.43 23.47 5.39
CA MET A 1 31.52 24.51 5.52
C MET A 1 30.52 24.49 4.43
N THR A 2 30.94 24.74 3.25
CA THR A 2 30.00 24.79 2.16
C THR A 2 29.30 23.49 1.95
N ARG A 3 29.92 22.43 2.32
CA ARG A 3 29.32 21.15 2.13
C ARG A 3 28.03 20.96 2.87
N SER A 4 27.96 21.52 4.01
CA SER A 4 26.74 21.37 4.78
C SER A 4 25.56 21.96 4.06
N ILE A 5 25.79 23.05 3.44
CA ILE A 5 24.76 23.74 2.73
C ILE A 5 24.25 22.89 1.59
N LEU A 6 25.15 22.22 0.93
CA LEU A 6 24.78 21.40 -0.17
C LEU A 6 23.87 20.27 0.27
N LYS A 7 24.16 19.72 1.40
CA LYS A 7 23.35 18.65 1.90
C LYS A 7 21.94 19.09 2.15
N SER A 8 21.80 20.28 2.68
CA SER A 8 20.47 20.79 2.94
C SER A 8 19.68 20.89 1.67
N ALA A 9 20.33 21.33 0.63
CA ALA A 9 19.65 21.48 -0.63
C ALA A 9 19.15 20.16 -1.13
N LEU A 10 19.94 19.15 -0.97
CA LEU A 10 19.56 17.84 -1.43
C LEU A 10 18.37 17.34 -0.68
N ALA A 11 18.34 17.56 0.59
CA ALA A 11 17.26 17.12 1.40
C ALA A 11 15.96 17.74 0.91
N GLY A 12 16.02 19.00 0.56
CA GLY A 12 14.84 19.66 0.06
C GLY A 12 14.33 19.03 -1.22
N ALA A 13 15.24 18.70 -2.07
CA ALA A 13 14.85 18.10 -3.34
C ALA A 13 14.15 16.78 -3.10
N MET A 14 14.61 16.02 -2.17
CA MET A 14 14.00 14.75 -1.90
C MET A 14 12.59 14.88 -1.41
N LEU A 15 12.32 15.90 -0.64
CA LEU A 15 10.99 16.12 -0.15
C LEU A 15 10.03 16.33 -1.28
N LEU A 16 10.47 17.03 -2.30
CA LEU A 16 9.62 17.27 -3.43
C LEU A 16 9.28 15.98 -4.12
N GLY A 17 10.24 15.10 -4.21
CA GLY A 17 9.99 13.84 -4.83
C GLY A 17 8.96 13.05 -4.08
N VAL A 18 8.98 13.13 -2.80
CA VAL A 18 8.03 12.42 -1.98
C VAL A 18 6.64 12.94 -2.20
N ALA A 19 6.50 14.24 -2.24
CA ALA A 19 5.20 14.84 -2.45
C ALA A 19 4.61 14.38 -3.77
N THR A 20 5.43 14.27 -4.76
CA THR A 20 4.96 13.86 -6.05
C THR A 20 4.42 12.45 -5.99
N ALA A 21 5.08 11.62 -5.26
CA ALA A 21 4.68 10.24 -5.17
C ALA A 21 3.27 10.10 -4.60
N ALA A 22 2.88 11.05 -3.79
CA ALA A 22 1.58 10.96 -3.16
C ALA A 22 0.44 10.97 -4.14
N PHE A 23 0.60 11.59 -5.26
CA PHE A 23 -0.45 11.65 -6.19
C PHE A 23 -0.73 10.38 -6.85
N ALA A 24 0.27 9.66 -7.18
CA ALA A 24 0.13 8.49 -7.95
C ALA A 24 -0.18 7.29 -7.12
N ALA A 25 -0.49 7.49 -5.89
CA ALA A 25 -0.69 6.38 -4.99
C ALA A 25 -1.82 5.49 -5.48
N THR A 26 -1.47 4.30 -5.86
CA THR A 26 -2.43 3.29 -6.22
C THR A 26 -2.15 2.16 -5.26
N GLY A 27 -3.18 1.58 -4.72
CA GLY A 27 -3.00 0.47 -3.80
C GLY A 27 -2.50 -0.76 -4.51
N GLU A 28 -1.92 -1.67 -3.76
CA GLU A 28 -1.46 -2.92 -4.32
C GLU A 28 -2.66 -3.69 -4.86
N TYR A 29 -2.41 -4.59 -5.78
CA TYR A 29 -3.45 -5.43 -6.37
C TYR A 29 -4.57 -4.62 -7.02
N ASP A 30 -4.20 -3.54 -7.69
CA ASP A 30 -5.16 -2.74 -8.43
C ASP A 30 -6.27 -2.21 -7.55
N ASN A 31 -5.94 -1.81 -6.36
CA ASN A 31 -6.90 -1.28 -5.38
C ASN A 31 -7.95 -2.29 -4.94
N MET A 32 -7.70 -3.56 -5.13
CA MET A 32 -8.66 -4.55 -4.66
C MET A 32 -8.53 -4.75 -3.15
N CYS A 33 -9.61 -5.19 -2.54
CA CYS A 33 -9.61 -5.45 -1.11
C CYS A 33 -8.64 -6.57 -0.81
N THR A 34 -7.57 -6.25 -0.10
CA THR A 34 -6.53 -7.24 0.17
C THR A 34 -7.05 -8.40 1.00
N MET A 35 -7.93 -8.12 1.97
CA MET A 35 -8.51 -9.21 2.75
C MET A 35 -9.43 -10.06 1.88
N GLY A 36 -10.13 -9.44 0.96
CA GLY A 36 -10.98 -10.17 0.03
C GLY A 36 -10.15 -11.13 -0.78
N LEU A 37 -9.01 -10.67 -1.28
CA LEU A 37 -8.13 -11.53 -2.04
C LEU A 37 -7.64 -12.70 -1.19
N ALA A 38 -7.34 -12.44 0.07
CA ALA A 38 -6.90 -13.50 0.96
C ALA A 38 -7.98 -14.56 1.15
N LEU A 39 -9.24 -14.16 0.98
CA LEU A 39 -10.35 -15.08 1.08
C LEU A 39 -10.77 -15.64 -0.29
N GLY A 40 -10.00 -15.35 -1.31
CA GLY A 40 -10.29 -15.84 -2.65
C GLY A 40 -11.36 -15.07 -3.39
N LYS A 41 -11.57 -13.81 -3.01
CA LYS A 41 -12.58 -12.98 -3.63
C LYS A 41 -11.99 -11.74 -4.28
N ASP A 42 -12.58 -11.33 -5.38
CA ASP A 42 -12.15 -10.13 -6.08
C ASP A 42 -13.13 -9.01 -5.75
N VAL A 43 -12.75 -8.14 -4.84
CA VAL A 43 -13.58 -7.04 -4.42
C VAL A 43 -12.86 -5.73 -4.70
N LYS A 44 -13.43 -4.89 -5.53
CA LYS A 44 -12.82 -3.61 -5.86
C LYS A 44 -13.12 -2.59 -4.79
N THR A 45 -12.18 -1.68 -4.57
CA THR A 45 -12.37 -0.64 -3.57
C THR A 45 -11.94 0.69 -4.13
N ASP A 46 -12.27 1.77 -3.44
CA ASP A 46 -11.77 3.08 -3.80
C ASP A 46 -10.56 3.43 -2.93
N CYS A 47 -10.08 2.48 -2.14
CA CYS A 47 -8.90 2.65 -1.32
C CYS A 47 -9.01 3.69 -0.22
N SER A 48 -10.22 4.11 0.10
CA SER A 48 -10.38 5.07 1.18
C SER A 48 -10.05 4.44 2.52
N ILE A 49 -10.20 3.12 2.62
CA ILE A 49 -9.79 2.39 3.81
C ILE A 49 -8.55 1.61 3.42
N ASN A 50 -7.45 1.90 4.05
CA ASN A 50 -6.18 1.30 3.65
C ASN A 50 -5.20 1.21 4.81
N ALA A 51 -4.09 0.54 4.55
CA ALA A 51 -3.01 0.43 5.51
C ALA A 51 -1.71 0.34 4.74
N THR A 52 -0.67 0.94 5.26
CA THR A 52 0.64 0.88 4.63
C THR A 52 1.52 -0.07 5.40
N LEU A 53 2.03 -1.06 4.69
CA LEU A 53 2.92 -2.05 5.29
C LEU A 53 4.16 -2.15 4.44
N GLN A 54 5.30 -1.98 5.06
CA GLN A 54 6.58 -2.07 4.36
C GLN A 54 6.63 -1.19 3.12
N GLY A 55 6.09 0.01 3.26
CA GLY A 55 6.13 0.98 2.17
C GLY A 55 5.11 0.78 1.07
N LYS A 56 4.23 -0.19 1.21
CA LYS A 56 3.21 -0.44 0.21
C LYS A 56 1.83 -0.23 0.78
N MET A 57 0.93 0.31 -0.02
CA MET A 57 -0.41 0.59 0.44
C MET A 57 -1.37 -0.52 0.02
N TYR A 58 -2.09 -1.03 0.99
CA TYR A 58 -3.06 -2.08 0.76
C TYR A 58 -4.46 -1.55 1.05
N CYS A 59 -5.39 -1.84 0.16
CA CYS A 59 -6.73 -1.31 0.25
C CYS A 59 -7.70 -2.33 0.82
N PHE A 60 -8.77 -1.84 1.42
CA PHE A 60 -9.78 -2.71 2.02
C PHE A 60 -11.16 -2.17 1.71
N GLY A 61 -12.13 -3.06 1.59
CA GLY A 61 -13.47 -2.66 1.26
C GLY A 61 -14.24 -2.04 2.41
N ASN A 62 -13.85 -2.39 3.64
CA ASN A 62 -14.48 -1.82 4.82
C ASN A 62 -13.56 -1.98 6.01
N GLU A 63 -13.94 -1.38 7.15
CA GLU A 63 -13.09 -1.42 8.33
C GLU A 63 -12.93 -2.82 8.90
N GLU A 64 -13.97 -3.62 8.77
CA GLU A 64 -13.93 -4.98 9.25
C GLU A 64 -12.88 -5.78 8.53
N ALA A 65 -12.81 -5.63 7.22
CA ALA A 65 -11.82 -6.34 6.43
C ALA A 65 -10.42 -5.93 6.84
N LYS A 66 -10.22 -4.64 7.09
CA LYS A 66 -8.92 -4.16 7.52
C LYS A 66 -8.56 -4.76 8.87
N THR A 67 -9.51 -4.79 9.79
CA THR A 67 -9.27 -5.36 11.11
C THR A 67 -8.90 -6.83 11.02
N MET A 68 -9.60 -7.58 10.20
CA MET A 68 -9.32 -8.99 10.01
C MET A 68 -7.92 -9.19 9.45
N PHE A 69 -7.59 -8.37 8.46
CA PHE A 69 -6.29 -8.47 7.82
C PHE A 69 -5.17 -8.24 8.82
N MET A 70 -5.34 -7.24 9.67
CA MET A 70 -4.28 -6.86 10.59
C MET A 70 -4.05 -7.87 11.72
N LYS A 71 -4.90 -8.86 11.84
CA LYS A 71 -4.70 -9.89 12.85
C LYS A 71 -3.54 -10.80 12.46
N ASP A 72 -3.32 -10.95 11.16
CA ASP A 72 -2.21 -11.75 10.67
C ASP A 72 -1.79 -11.20 9.32
N PRO A 73 -1.16 -10.03 9.30
CA PRO A 73 -0.85 -9.37 8.04
C PRO A 73 -0.02 -10.21 7.09
N GLU A 74 1.00 -10.87 7.61
CA GLU A 74 1.86 -11.65 6.75
C GLU A 74 1.17 -12.86 6.15
N GLY A 75 0.43 -13.57 6.97
CA GLY A 75 -0.29 -14.74 6.48
C GLY A 75 -1.36 -14.35 5.47
N ASN A 76 -2.10 -13.28 5.77
CA ASN A 76 -3.14 -12.84 4.88
C ASN A 76 -2.57 -12.29 3.58
N LEU A 77 -1.42 -11.62 3.67
CA LEU A 77 -0.78 -11.09 2.50
C LEU A 77 -0.33 -12.22 1.57
N ALA A 78 0.20 -13.27 2.14
CA ALA A 78 0.64 -14.42 1.35
C ALA A 78 -0.55 -15.04 0.60
N LYS A 79 -1.69 -15.14 1.27
CA LYS A 79 -2.88 -15.68 0.65
C LYS A 79 -3.40 -14.75 -0.44
N ALA A 80 -3.39 -13.46 -0.18
CA ALA A 80 -3.84 -12.49 -1.16
C ALA A 80 -2.97 -12.53 -2.40
N GLN A 81 -1.68 -12.60 -2.20
CA GLN A 81 -0.74 -12.65 -3.30
C GLN A 81 -0.97 -13.89 -4.15
N ALA A 82 -1.18 -15.02 -3.52
CA ALA A 82 -1.39 -16.27 -4.23
C ALA A 82 -2.64 -16.20 -5.08
N HIS A 83 -3.72 -15.67 -4.53
CA HIS A 83 -4.97 -15.56 -5.26
C HIS A 83 -4.84 -14.58 -6.43
N TYR A 84 -4.24 -13.45 -6.17
CA TYR A 84 -4.10 -12.43 -7.18
C TYR A 84 -3.27 -12.94 -8.35
N SER A 85 -2.20 -13.66 -8.06
CA SER A 85 -1.34 -14.20 -9.09
C SER A 85 -2.04 -15.25 -9.93
N SER A 86 -2.98 -15.96 -9.34
CA SER A 86 -3.65 -17.05 -10.05
C SER A 86 -4.83 -16.60 -10.88
N ARG A 87 -5.17 -15.33 -10.80
CA ARG A 87 -6.36 -14.83 -11.47
C ARG A 87 -6.17 -14.60 -12.91
N LYS A 88 -5.30 -14.90 -13.59
CA LYS A 88 -5.13 -14.57 -14.98
C LYS A 88 -6.25 -15.06 -15.88
#